data_fe6cbdb744ba63b52149d10ddb32d169
#
_entry.id   fe6cbdb744ba63b52149d10ddb32d169
#
_cell.length_a   1.000
_cell.length_b   1.000
_cell.length_c   1.000
_cell.angle_alpha   90.00
_cell.angle_beta   90.00
_cell.angle_gamma   90.00
#
_symmetry.space_group_name_H-M   'P 1'
#
loop_
_entity.id
_entity.type
_entity.pdbx_description
1 polymer ?
#
loop_
_entity_poly.entity_id
_entity_poly.type
_entity_poly.pdbx_seq_one_letter_code
_entity_poly.pdbx_strand_id
1 'polypeptide(L)'
;MDSKKLGILGEKIAARYLEKKGYQILDKNYSSKFVSGPQRGEIDIVAKKGETISFVEVKTLENAGGMSSAISPEEKFNLAKKRKIIKMAESWLMEKKIPFDSKWQIDVISIKINLKDKKAKILYFENV
;
A
#
# COMPACT_ATOMS: atom_id res chain seq x y z
N MET A 1 -4.49 -20.66 -0.48
CA MET A 1 -5.31 -19.45 -0.24
C MET A 1 -5.49 -18.72 -1.55
N ASP A 2 -6.68 -18.29 -1.88
CA ASP A 2 -6.88 -17.55 -3.12
C ASP A 2 -6.27 -16.13 -3.03
N SER A 3 -6.05 -15.51 -4.17
CA SER A 3 -5.36 -14.22 -4.23
C SER A 3 -6.13 -13.10 -3.51
N LYS A 4 -7.45 -13.14 -3.52
CA LYS A 4 -8.26 -12.13 -2.85
C LYS A 4 -8.11 -12.23 -1.32
N LYS A 5 -8.19 -13.44 -0.78
CA LYS A 5 -7.99 -13.65 0.66
C LYS A 5 -6.58 -13.32 1.09
N LEU A 6 -5.60 -13.66 0.25
CA LEU A 6 -4.20 -13.34 0.50
C LEU A 6 -4.00 -11.83 0.58
N GLY A 7 -4.59 -11.08 -0.35
CA GLY A 7 -4.53 -9.62 -0.35
C GLY A 7 -5.14 -9.01 0.89
N ILE A 8 -6.31 -9.51 1.32
CA ILE A 8 -6.98 -9.02 2.53
C ILE A 8 -6.11 -9.26 3.75
N LEU A 9 -5.51 -10.45 3.85
CA LEU A 9 -4.63 -10.78 4.97
C LEU A 9 -3.40 -9.87 4.97
N GLY A 10 -2.79 -9.65 3.81
CA GLY A 10 -1.64 -8.78 3.68
C GLY A 10 -1.95 -7.35 4.11
N GLU A 11 -3.10 -6.82 3.71
CA GLU A 11 -3.50 -5.47 4.10
C GLU A 11 -3.71 -5.35 5.61
N LYS A 12 -4.27 -6.37 6.24
CA LYS A 12 -4.40 -6.39 7.71
C LYS A 12 -3.06 -6.39 8.40
N ILE A 13 -2.12 -7.19 7.89
CA ILE A 13 -0.77 -7.26 8.45
C ILE A 13 -0.07 -5.91 8.28
N ALA A 14 -0.19 -5.29 7.10
CA ALA A 14 0.41 -4.00 6.82
C ALA A 14 -0.15 -2.91 7.75
N ALA A 15 -1.46 -2.88 7.94
CA ALA A 15 -2.09 -1.89 8.81
C ALA A 15 -1.58 -2.02 10.25
N ARG A 16 -1.51 -3.24 10.77
CA ARG A 16 -0.98 -3.48 12.13
C ARG A 16 0.48 -3.09 12.24
N TYR A 17 1.27 -3.40 11.22
CA TYR A 17 2.68 -3.01 11.18
C TYR A 17 2.83 -1.50 11.27
N LEU A 18 2.05 -0.76 10.48
CA LEU A 18 2.08 0.70 10.50
C LEU A 18 1.65 1.26 11.86
N GLU A 19 0.59 0.72 12.43
CA GLU A 19 0.12 1.16 13.75
C GLU A 19 1.19 0.95 14.83
N LYS A 20 1.88 -0.18 14.81
CA LYS A 20 2.97 -0.45 15.75
C LYS A 20 4.15 0.50 15.56
N LYS A 21 4.33 1.03 14.35
CA LYS A 21 5.37 2.02 14.05
C LYS A 21 4.94 3.45 14.37
N GLY A 22 3.74 3.62 14.89
CA GLY A 22 3.24 4.93 15.29
C GLY A 22 2.41 5.66 14.24
N TYR A 23 2.01 4.97 13.18
CA TYR A 23 1.15 5.55 12.16
C TYR A 23 -0.30 5.49 12.59
N GLN A 24 -1.06 6.51 12.22
CA GLN A 24 -2.52 6.51 12.31
C GLN A 24 -3.07 6.11 10.95
N ILE A 25 -3.93 5.11 10.92
CA ILE A 25 -4.58 4.71 9.68
C ILE A 25 -5.76 5.65 9.43
N LEU A 26 -5.72 6.37 8.32
CA LEU A 26 -6.75 7.36 7.97
C LEU A 26 -7.81 6.77 7.05
N ASP A 27 -7.43 5.85 6.17
CA ASP A 27 -8.36 5.28 5.21
C ASP A 27 -7.81 3.95 4.68
N LYS A 28 -8.70 3.12 4.15
CA LYS A 28 -8.33 1.84 3.53
C LYS A 28 -9.11 1.64 2.25
N ASN A 29 -8.47 1.01 1.27
CA ASN A 29 -9.09 0.62 -0.01
C ASN A 29 -9.81 1.80 -0.67
N TYR A 30 -9.11 2.94 -0.72
CA TYR A 30 -9.67 4.15 -1.29
C TYR A 30 -9.61 4.13 -2.81
N SER A 31 -10.72 4.45 -3.44
CA SER A 31 -10.78 4.71 -4.88
C SER A 31 -11.70 5.90 -5.13
N SER A 32 -11.27 6.81 -5.98
CA SER A 32 -12.03 8.03 -6.25
C SER A 32 -13.25 7.77 -7.10
N LYS A 33 -14.37 8.40 -6.77
CA LYS A 33 -15.59 8.41 -7.60
C LYS A 33 -15.41 9.28 -8.84
N PHE A 34 -14.47 10.21 -8.81
CA PHE A 34 -14.30 11.22 -9.85
C PHE A 34 -13.31 10.81 -10.93
N VAL A 35 -12.68 9.66 -10.79
CA VAL A 35 -11.74 9.13 -11.77
C VAL A 35 -12.30 7.82 -12.28
N SER A 36 -12.37 7.67 -13.61
CA SER A 36 -12.89 6.47 -14.25
C SER A 36 -11.92 6.00 -15.34
N GLY A 37 -12.21 4.80 -15.86
CA GLY A 37 -11.43 4.22 -16.94
C GLY A 37 -10.02 3.79 -16.51
N PRO A 38 -9.06 3.79 -17.46
CA PRO A 38 -7.71 3.26 -17.19
C PRO A 38 -6.92 4.01 -16.13
N GLN A 39 -7.32 5.24 -15.82
CA GLN A 39 -6.63 6.05 -14.80
C GLN A 39 -7.11 5.75 -13.39
N ARG A 40 -8.20 5.01 -13.26
CA ARG A 40 -8.73 4.68 -11.95
C ARG A 40 -7.84 3.63 -11.28
N GLY A 41 -7.40 3.94 -10.07
CA GLY A 41 -6.63 3.03 -9.26
C GLY A 41 -7.22 2.91 -7.88
N GLU A 42 -6.50 2.27 -6.98
CA GLU A 42 -6.89 2.10 -5.59
C GLU A 42 -5.68 2.33 -4.70
N ILE A 43 -5.89 2.95 -3.55
CA ILE A 43 -4.87 3.07 -2.52
C ILE A 43 -5.24 2.12 -1.40
N ASP A 44 -4.35 1.19 -1.10
CA ASP A 44 -4.66 0.16 -0.10
C ASP A 44 -4.77 0.74 1.30
N ILE A 45 -3.85 1.61 1.68
CA ILE A 45 -3.85 2.24 3.01
C ILE A 45 -3.43 3.69 2.87
N VAL A 46 -4.14 4.58 3.56
CA VAL A 46 -3.70 5.96 3.78
C VAL A 46 -3.36 6.08 5.25
N ALA A 47 -2.13 6.46 5.56
CA ALA A 47 -1.65 6.53 6.94
C ALA A 47 -0.91 7.84 7.18
N LYS A 48 -0.84 8.25 8.43
CA LYS A 48 -0.18 9.49 8.82
C LYS A 48 0.72 9.26 10.01
N LYS A 49 1.94 9.79 9.93
CA LYS A 49 2.87 9.82 11.05
C LYS A 49 3.49 11.21 11.12
N GLY A 50 3.33 11.87 12.27
CA GLY A 50 3.71 13.28 12.38
C GLY A 50 2.91 14.09 11.40
N GLU A 51 3.60 14.83 10.53
CA GLU A 51 2.95 15.67 9.51
C GLU A 51 2.90 15.01 8.12
N THR A 52 3.46 13.82 7.99
CA THR A 52 3.57 13.15 6.69
C THR A 52 2.44 12.18 6.48
N ILE A 53 1.76 12.32 5.34
CA ILE A 53 0.72 11.39 4.90
C ILE A 53 1.36 10.41 3.92
N SER A 54 1.21 9.11 4.18
CA SER A 54 1.72 8.06 3.32
C SER A 54 0.57 7.36 2.61
N PHE A 55 0.65 7.33 1.29
CA PHE A 55 -0.28 6.55 0.47
C PHE A 55 0.41 5.25 0.15
N VAL A 56 -0.08 4.16 0.73
CA VAL A 56 0.64 2.89 0.79
C VAL A 56 0.02 1.86 -0.14
N GLU A 57 0.85 1.31 -1.02
CA GLU A 57 0.53 0.14 -1.83
C GLU A 57 1.02 -1.10 -1.10
N VAL A 58 0.17 -2.08 -0.93
CA VAL A 58 0.52 -3.33 -0.27
C VAL A 58 0.63 -4.45 -1.30
N LYS A 59 1.79 -5.11 -1.32
CA LYS A 59 2.04 -6.28 -2.16
C LYS A 59 2.18 -7.50 -1.28
N THR A 60 1.33 -8.49 -1.51
CA THR A 60 1.34 -9.71 -0.72
C THR A 60 1.69 -10.90 -1.60
N LEU A 61 2.67 -11.66 -1.17
CA LEU A 61 3.12 -12.86 -1.86
C LEU A 61 3.09 -14.04 -0.90
N GLU A 62 2.60 -15.17 -1.40
CA GLU A 62 2.70 -16.40 -0.66
C GLU A 62 4.04 -17.04 -0.98
N ASN A 63 4.84 -17.29 0.06
CA ASN A 63 6.16 -17.88 -0.10
C ASN A 63 6.07 -19.40 0.08
N ALA A 64 5.62 -20.08 -0.96
CA ALA A 64 5.52 -21.52 -0.93
C ALA A 64 6.91 -22.14 -1.08
N GLY A 65 7.31 -22.97 -0.14
CA GLY A 65 8.57 -23.72 -0.21
C GLY A 65 9.80 -22.95 0.25
N GLY A 66 9.65 -21.80 0.89
CA GLY A 66 10.76 -21.08 1.48
C GLY A 66 11.73 -20.43 0.50
N MET A 67 11.41 -20.44 -0.78
CA MET A 67 12.25 -19.79 -1.78
C MET A 67 12.04 -18.30 -1.78
N SER A 68 13.11 -17.54 -1.81
CA SER A 68 13.00 -16.11 -1.98
C SER A 68 12.47 -15.84 -3.38
N SER A 69 11.45 -15.02 -3.48
CA SER A 69 11.02 -14.54 -4.77
C SER A 69 12.15 -13.71 -5.38
N ALA A 70 12.44 -13.96 -6.63
CA ALA A 70 13.45 -13.21 -7.35
C ALA A 70 13.01 -11.77 -7.63
N ILE A 71 11.71 -11.50 -7.55
CA ILE A 71 11.15 -10.19 -7.90
C ILE A 71 10.94 -9.37 -6.65
N SER A 72 11.64 -8.24 -6.53
CA SER A 72 11.40 -7.29 -5.46
C SER A 72 10.10 -6.53 -5.75
N PRO A 73 9.39 -6.06 -4.72
CA PRO A 73 8.19 -5.26 -4.92
C PRO A 73 8.43 -3.99 -5.71
N GLU A 74 9.62 -3.42 -5.59
CA GLU A 74 9.99 -2.22 -6.34
C GLU A 74 10.00 -2.46 -7.83
N GLU A 75 10.44 -3.64 -8.27
CA GLU A 75 10.47 -4.02 -9.67
C GLU A 75 9.07 -4.10 -10.27
N LYS A 76 8.07 -4.41 -9.44
CA LYS A 76 6.67 -4.46 -9.87
C LYS A 76 5.97 -3.11 -9.78
N PHE A 77 6.57 -2.14 -9.10
CA PHE A 77 6.01 -0.81 -8.91
C PHE A 77 6.53 0.11 -9.99
N ASN A 78 5.91 0.05 -11.16
CA ASN A 78 6.33 0.82 -12.31
C ASN A 78 5.69 2.21 -12.36
N LEU A 79 6.14 3.02 -13.32
CA LEU A 79 5.69 4.39 -13.48
C LEU A 79 4.19 4.51 -13.72
N ALA A 80 3.60 3.56 -14.46
CA ALA A 80 2.17 3.58 -14.73
C ALA A 80 1.36 3.39 -13.46
N LYS A 81 1.77 2.47 -12.60
CA LYS A 81 1.13 2.27 -11.29
C LYS A 81 1.29 3.49 -10.40
N LYS A 82 2.48 4.07 -10.39
CA LYS A 82 2.75 5.27 -9.59
C LYS A 82 1.86 6.42 -10.02
N ARG A 83 1.67 6.63 -11.31
CA ARG A 83 0.78 7.67 -11.82
C ARG A 83 -0.66 7.48 -11.36
N LYS A 84 -1.15 6.24 -11.35
CA LYS A 84 -2.51 5.95 -10.86
C LYS A 84 -2.64 6.26 -9.38
N ILE A 85 -1.63 5.92 -8.59
CA ILE A 85 -1.65 6.20 -7.15
C ILE A 85 -1.60 7.70 -6.91
N ILE A 86 -0.78 8.43 -7.66
CA ILE A 86 -0.72 9.90 -7.54
C ILE A 86 -2.10 10.51 -7.81
N LYS A 87 -2.79 10.06 -8.85
CA LYS A 87 -4.15 10.53 -9.16
C LYS A 87 -5.10 10.27 -7.99
N MET A 88 -5.05 9.08 -7.42
CA MET A 88 -5.90 8.74 -6.29
C MET A 88 -5.51 9.53 -5.04
N ALA A 89 -4.22 9.75 -4.82
CA ALA A 89 -3.73 10.55 -3.69
C ALA A 89 -4.23 12.00 -3.79
N GLU A 90 -4.11 12.60 -4.96
CA GLU A 90 -4.61 13.96 -5.19
C GLU A 90 -6.12 14.05 -4.95
N SER A 91 -6.87 13.05 -5.43
CA SER A 91 -8.31 12.99 -5.20
C SER A 91 -8.65 12.89 -3.71
N TRP A 92 -7.92 12.06 -2.98
CA TRP A 92 -8.11 11.89 -1.54
C TRP A 92 -7.83 13.20 -0.79
N LEU A 93 -6.72 13.86 -1.12
CA LEU A 93 -6.37 15.15 -0.52
C LEU A 93 -7.45 16.19 -0.79
N MET A 94 -7.96 16.23 -2.01
CA MET A 94 -9.03 17.16 -2.40
C MET A 94 -10.31 16.90 -1.61
N GLU A 95 -10.72 15.64 -1.51
CA GLU A 95 -11.90 15.25 -0.74
C GLU A 95 -11.79 15.62 0.73
N LYS A 96 -10.60 15.48 1.30
CA LYS A 96 -10.35 15.80 2.71
C LYS A 96 -9.99 17.26 2.93
N LYS A 97 -9.96 18.06 1.86
CA LYS A 97 -9.62 19.50 1.91
C LYS A 97 -8.24 19.74 2.50
N ILE A 98 -7.29 18.89 2.12
CA ILE A 98 -5.88 18.99 2.52
C ILE A 98 -5.11 19.59 1.35
N PRO A 99 -4.30 20.65 1.57
CA PRO A 99 -3.53 21.25 0.47
C PRO A 99 -2.54 20.29 -0.16
N PHE A 100 -2.34 20.41 -1.48
CA PHE A 100 -1.41 19.53 -2.21
C PHE A 100 0.05 19.76 -1.82
N ASP A 101 0.38 20.91 -1.25
CA ASP A 101 1.73 21.20 -0.76
C ASP A 101 1.99 20.67 0.65
N SER A 102 1.02 19.96 1.24
CA SER A 102 1.23 19.24 2.48
C SER A 102 2.25 18.12 2.26
N LYS A 103 2.90 17.69 3.34
CA LYS A 103 3.86 16.59 3.24
C LYS A 103 3.14 15.27 2.99
N TRP A 104 3.32 14.71 1.81
CA TRP A 104 2.79 13.40 1.49
C TRP A 104 3.74 12.64 0.58
N GLN A 105 3.64 11.34 0.62
CA GLN A 105 4.53 10.47 -0.14
C GLN A 105 3.83 9.16 -0.48
N ILE A 106 4.40 8.43 -1.41
CA ILE A 106 3.91 7.11 -1.81
C ILE A 106 4.89 6.07 -1.29
N ASP A 107 4.35 5.09 -0.55
CA ASP A 107 5.13 4.01 0.03
C ASP A 107 4.64 2.67 -0.50
N VAL A 108 5.52 1.67 -0.45
CA VAL A 108 5.17 0.29 -0.77
C VAL A 108 5.52 -0.59 0.41
N ILE A 109 4.59 -1.43 0.83
CA ILE A 109 4.85 -2.49 1.80
C ILE A 109 4.72 -3.82 1.08
N SER A 110 5.78 -4.60 1.15
CA SER A 110 5.80 -5.97 0.62
C SER A 110 5.69 -6.96 1.76
N ILE A 111 4.79 -7.90 1.63
CA ILE A 111 4.58 -8.92 2.64
C ILE A 111 4.70 -10.28 1.99
N LYS A 112 5.65 -11.07 2.45
CA LYS A 112 5.80 -12.46 2.05
C LYS A 112 5.26 -13.33 3.17
N ILE A 113 4.23 -14.12 2.88
CA ILE A 113 3.56 -14.94 3.87
C ILE A 113 3.91 -16.39 3.65
N ASN A 114 4.39 -17.04 4.71
CA ASN A 114 4.58 -18.48 4.73
C ASN A 114 3.45 -19.08 5.58
N LEU A 115 2.44 -19.60 4.90
CA LEU A 115 1.25 -20.16 5.57
C LEU A 115 1.59 -21.41 6.37
N LYS A 116 2.56 -22.19 5.92
CA LYS A 116 2.97 -23.42 6.58
C LYS A 116 3.56 -23.13 7.97
N ASP A 117 4.44 -22.12 8.01
CA ASP A 117 5.12 -21.74 9.27
C ASP A 117 4.39 -20.61 10.00
N LYS A 118 3.30 -20.11 9.44
CA LYS A 118 2.52 -18.98 9.98
C LYS A 118 3.40 -17.76 10.28
N LYS A 119 4.30 -17.45 9.36
CA LYS A 119 5.22 -16.32 9.47
C LYS A 119 5.04 -15.38 8.31
N ALA A 120 5.29 -14.10 8.56
CA ALA A 120 5.26 -13.07 7.53
C ALA A 120 6.54 -12.26 7.61
N LYS A 121 7.12 -11.97 6.43
CA LYS A 121 8.26 -11.08 6.31
C LYS A 121 7.76 -9.78 5.69
N ILE A 122 8.04 -8.66 6.34
CA ILE A 122 7.57 -7.34 5.92
C ILE A 122 8.76 -6.50 5.48
N LEU A 123 8.66 -5.92 4.28
CA LEU A 123 9.62 -4.95 3.78
C LEU A 123 8.87 -3.65 3.50
N TYR A 124 9.37 -2.55 4.04
CA TYR A 124 8.75 -1.26 3.88
C TYR A 124 9.67 -0.33 3.07
N PHE A 125 9.15 0.15 1.94
CA PHE A 125 9.87 1.05 1.05
C PHE A 125 9.19 2.41 1.08
N GLU A 126 9.85 3.39 1.66
CA GLU A 126 9.29 4.72 1.80
C GLU A 126 9.64 5.60 0.60
N ASN A 127 8.70 6.46 0.22
CA ASN A 127 8.87 7.48 -0.79
C ASN A 127 9.44 6.94 -2.11
N VAL A 128 8.73 5.97 -2.65
CA VAL A 128 9.12 5.30 -3.91
C VAL A 128 8.82 6.12 -5.15
#